data_165d7cc23437edb429253eb8c4fb6b16
#
_entry.id   165d7cc23437edb429253eb8c4fb6b16
#
_cell.length_a   1.000
_cell.length_b   1.000
_cell.length_c   1.000
_cell.angle_alpha   90.00
_cell.angle_beta   90.00
_cell.angle_gamma   90.00
#
_symmetry.space_group_name_H-M   'P 1'
#
loop_
_entity.id
_entity.type
_entity.pdbx_description
1 polymer ?
#
loop_
_entity_poly.entity_id
_entity_poly.type
_entity_poly.pdbx_seq_one_letter_code
_entity_poly.pdbx_strand_id
1 'polypeptide(L)'
;MINFLMKGVVSMIVEAIEKYPLLVIFMLVLLLVMIFVIVYYRMSKKYEKSQIELKESLLAATTLNRCIHALTYHSEIDDAINDLLCLITEFFQGDRAYIFQIDYEQNTTSNLFEYTEEGATPEINNLQNVSLETIQYWLDRFKVDGTFYIKSLEEEVDKNSETYRLLKLQNITSLIAVPLIENEIITGFLGVDNPRRRYDNSSLLSSVVFFVSESMNRKQQEQKLKAMSYLDSMTHIFNRNALIE
;
A
#
# COMPACT_ATOMS: atom_id res chain seq x y z
N MET A 1 44.91 16.32 -34.85
CA MET A 1 43.70 16.80 -35.55
C MET A 1 42.80 17.63 -34.64
N ILE A 2 42.48 17.24 -33.40
CA ILE A 2 41.61 17.98 -32.46
C ILE A 2 42.22 19.37 -32.08
N ASN A 3 43.53 19.44 -31.80
CA ASN A 3 44.22 20.70 -31.44
C ASN A 3 44.27 21.74 -32.60
N PHE A 4 44.21 21.29 -33.84
CA PHE A 4 44.19 22.18 -35.01
C PHE A 4 42.78 22.78 -35.23
N LEU A 5 41.73 21.95 -35.04
CA LEU A 5 40.33 22.37 -35.07
C LEU A 5 40.01 23.36 -33.93
N MET A 6 40.51 23.10 -32.72
CA MET A 6 40.36 24.02 -31.57
C MET A 6 40.99 25.40 -31.84
N LYS A 7 42.21 25.46 -32.41
CA LYS A 7 42.87 26.71 -32.73
C LYS A 7 42.09 27.52 -33.82
N GLY A 8 41.55 26.81 -34.81
CA GLY A 8 40.70 27.49 -35.85
C GLY A 8 39.41 28.07 -35.24
N VAL A 9 38.75 27.37 -34.37
CA VAL A 9 37.52 27.88 -33.71
C VAL A 9 37.84 29.08 -32.80
N VAL A 10 38.92 29.01 -32.04
CA VAL A 10 39.36 30.14 -31.16
C VAL A 10 39.67 31.37 -31.98
N SER A 11 40.40 31.23 -33.11
CA SER A 11 40.72 32.36 -34.02
C SER A 11 39.47 33.00 -34.60
N MET A 12 38.48 32.20 -35.06
CA MET A 12 37.20 32.69 -35.54
C MET A 12 36.38 33.45 -34.47
N ILE A 13 36.39 32.97 -33.24
CA ILE A 13 35.71 33.64 -32.12
C ILE A 13 36.36 34.98 -31.81
N VAL A 14 37.69 35.02 -31.76
CA VAL A 14 38.42 36.28 -31.52
C VAL A 14 38.14 37.32 -32.62
N GLU A 15 38.17 36.93 -33.90
CA GLU A 15 37.83 37.79 -35.03
C GLU A 15 36.37 38.27 -34.98
N ALA A 16 35.42 37.41 -34.58
CA ALA A 16 34.03 37.81 -34.42
C ALA A 16 33.84 38.82 -33.27
N ILE A 17 34.58 38.69 -32.16
CA ILE A 17 34.56 39.62 -31.04
C ILE A 17 35.09 41.01 -31.45
N GLU A 18 36.18 41.05 -32.20
CA GLU A 18 36.77 42.32 -32.66
C GLU A 18 35.89 43.01 -33.68
N LYS A 19 35.28 42.27 -34.61
CA LYS A 19 34.49 42.82 -35.70
C LYS A 19 33.04 43.21 -35.32
N TYR A 20 32.41 42.43 -34.39
CA TYR A 20 31.01 42.62 -34.01
C TYR A 20 30.77 42.49 -32.48
N PRO A 21 31.41 43.35 -31.67
CA PRO A 21 31.37 43.21 -30.22
C PRO A 21 29.96 43.25 -29.61
N LEU A 22 29.08 44.12 -30.13
CA LEU A 22 27.71 44.25 -29.66
C LEU A 22 26.87 43.00 -29.95
N LEU A 23 27.10 42.34 -31.08
CA LEU A 23 26.38 41.12 -31.47
C LEU A 23 26.82 39.93 -30.58
N VAL A 24 28.10 39.86 -30.27
CA VAL A 24 28.63 38.81 -29.35
C VAL A 24 28.07 38.98 -27.93
N ILE A 25 28.03 40.23 -27.43
CA ILE A 25 27.43 40.52 -26.12
C ILE A 25 25.95 40.14 -26.13
N PHE A 26 25.21 40.50 -27.18
CA PHE A 26 23.80 40.15 -27.32
C PHE A 26 23.55 38.64 -27.31
N MET A 27 24.37 37.85 -28.04
CA MET A 27 24.30 36.41 -28.06
C MET A 27 24.62 35.80 -26.69
N LEU A 28 25.59 36.33 -25.95
CA LEU A 28 25.93 35.89 -24.58
C LEU A 28 24.76 36.16 -23.62
N VAL A 29 24.14 37.35 -23.72
CA VAL A 29 22.96 37.67 -22.90
C VAL A 29 21.79 36.71 -23.20
N LEU A 30 21.53 36.42 -24.47
CA LEU A 30 20.51 35.43 -24.86
C LEU A 30 20.82 34.04 -24.30
N LEU A 31 22.07 33.60 -24.36
CA LEU A 31 22.51 32.33 -23.81
C LEU A 31 22.27 32.27 -22.29
N LEU A 32 22.62 33.33 -21.55
CA LEU A 32 22.41 33.44 -20.12
C LEU A 32 20.90 33.41 -19.77
N VAL A 33 20.08 34.14 -20.52
CA VAL A 33 18.63 34.10 -20.34
C VAL A 33 18.07 32.69 -20.59
N MET A 34 18.54 32.01 -21.64
CA MET A 34 18.11 30.65 -21.95
C MET A 34 18.51 29.67 -20.82
N ILE A 35 19.74 29.77 -20.33
CA ILE A 35 20.20 28.96 -19.18
C ILE A 35 19.34 29.26 -17.95
N PHE A 36 19.07 30.52 -17.64
CA PHE A 36 18.22 30.92 -16.53
C PHE A 36 16.81 30.33 -16.66
N VAL A 37 16.19 30.39 -17.81
CA VAL A 37 14.87 29.83 -18.08
C VAL A 37 14.87 28.31 -17.89
N ILE A 38 15.90 27.60 -18.38
CA ILE A 38 16.03 26.14 -18.20
C ILE A 38 16.18 25.78 -16.71
N VAL A 39 17.02 26.49 -15.98
CA VAL A 39 17.24 26.27 -14.54
C VAL A 39 15.96 26.55 -13.77
N TYR A 40 15.32 27.68 -14.03
CA TYR A 40 14.03 28.05 -13.41
C TYR A 40 12.95 26.98 -13.65
N TYR A 41 12.80 26.51 -14.88
CA TYR A 41 11.83 25.46 -15.23
C TYR A 41 12.11 24.14 -14.51
N ARG A 42 13.39 23.72 -14.44
CA ARG A 42 13.78 22.53 -13.68
C ARG A 42 13.52 22.66 -12.19
N MET A 43 13.83 23.81 -11.61
CA MET A 43 13.56 24.08 -10.20
C MET A 43 12.07 24.10 -9.89
N SER A 44 11.26 24.74 -10.74
CA SER A 44 9.81 24.78 -10.61
C SER A 44 9.21 23.36 -10.64
N LYS A 45 9.60 22.54 -11.61
CA LYS A 45 9.15 21.13 -11.67
C LYS A 45 9.57 20.33 -10.44
N LYS A 46 10.81 20.52 -9.97
CA LYS A 46 11.28 19.84 -8.76
C LYS A 46 10.48 20.27 -7.53
N TYR A 47 10.16 21.55 -7.43
CA TYR A 47 9.35 22.09 -6.35
C TYR A 47 7.93 21.53 -6.36
N GLU A 48 7.27 21.52 -7.52
CA GLU A 48 5.92 20.94 -7.69
C GLU A 48 5.90 19.45 -7.28
N LYS A 49 6.89 18.66 -7.75
CA LYS A 49 7.00 17.25 -7.38
C LYS A 49 7.16 17.08 -5.87
N SER A 50 8.03 17.88 -5.24
CA SER A 50 8.24 17.83 -3.79
C SER A 50 6.97 18.21 -3.00
N GLN A 51 6.18 19.18 -3.48
CA GLN A 51 4.91 19.56 -2.86
C GLN A 51 3.86 18.42 -2.96
N ILE A 52 3.81 17.73 -4.10
CA ILE A 52 2.91 16.57 -4.29
C ILE A 52 3.31 15.44 -3.34
N GLU A 53 4.61 15.09 -3.28
CA GLU A 53 5.13 14.04 -2.40
C GLU A 53 4.84 14.36 -0.92
N LEU A 54 5.04 15.62 -0.50
CA LEU A 54 4.73 16.05 0.86
C LEU A 54 3.24 15.92 1.17
N LYS A 55 2.37 16.35 0.25
CA LYS A 55 0.92 16.26 0.40
C LYS A 55 0.45 14.81 0.51
N GLU A 56 0.97 13.91 -0.31
CA GLU A 56 0.67 12.47 -0.26
C GLU A 56 1.16 11.84 1.05
N SER A 57 2.35 12.20 1.51
CA SER A 57 2.88 11.74 2.80
C SER A 57 2.03 12.23 3.98
N LEU A 58 1.61 13.49 3.95
CA LEU A 58 0.73 14.06 4.98
C LEU A 58 -0.63 13.36 5.00
N LEU A 59 -1.20 13.08 3.81
CA LEU A 59 -2.47 12.37 3.71
C LEU A 59 -2.35 10.94 4.23
N ALA A 60 -1.28 10.21 3.92
CA ALA A 60 -1.01 8.88 4.43
C ALA A 60 -0.89 8.89 5.98
N ALA A 61 -0.12 9.84 6.53
CA ALA A 61 0.02 9.98 7.98
C ALA A 61 -1.31 10.33 8.67
N THR A 62 -2.13 11.19 8.06
CA THR A 62 -3.46 11.55 8.58
C THR A 62 -4.39 10.34 8.55
N THR A 63 -4.39 9.58 7.44
CA THR A 63 -5.19 8.35 7.32
C THR A 63 -4.76 7.31 8.34
N LEU A 64 -3.44 7.09 8.51
CA LEU A 64 -2.92 6.19 9.54
C LEU A 64 -3.41 6.58 10.95
N ASN A 65 -3.34 7.87 11.29
CA ASN A 65 -3.85 8.34 12.58
C ASN A 65 -5.36 8.08 12.74
N ARG A 66 -6.17 8.28 11.70
CA ARG A 66 -7.61 7.93 11.72
C ARG A 66 -7.82 6.44 11.93
N CYS A 67 -7.05 5.58 11.28
CA CYS A 67 -7.09 4.13 11.46
C CYS A 67 -6.73 3.71 12.90
N ILE A 68 -5.67 4.28 13.46
CA ILE A 68 -5.27 4.04 14.87
C ILE A 68 -6.38 4.50 15.82
N HIS A 69 -6.97 5.66 15.54
CA HIS A 69 -8.08 6.18 16.34
C HIS A 69 -9.28 5.22 16.30
N ALA A 70 -9.69 4.73 15.13
CA ALA A 70 -10.76 3.74 15.01
C ALA A 70 -10.48 2.50 15.87
N LEU A 71 -9.28 1.93 15.79
CA LEU A 71 -8.88 0.75 16.57
C LEU A 71 -8.80 0.99 18.10
N THR A 72 -8.68 2.25 18.54
CA THR A 72 -8.47 2.58 19.94
C THR A 72 -9.78 2.96 20.65
N TYR A 73 -10.71 3.61 19.94
CA TYR A 73 -11.90 4.22 20.56
C TYR A 73 -13.17 3.40 20.40
N HIS A 74 -13.23 2.45 19.46
CA HIS A 74 -14.36 1.53 19.39
C HIS A 74 -14.32 0.50 20.51
N SER A 75 -15.47 0.24 21.13
CA SER A 75 -15.62 -0.81 22.16
C SER A 75 -15.58 -2.20 21.54
N GLU A 76 -16.16 -2.33 20.32
CA GLU A 76 -16.18 -3.58 19.56
C GLU A 76 -15.13 -3.52 18.45
N ILE A 77 -14.32 -4.58 18.37
CA ILE A 77 -13.24 -4.63 17.39
C ILE A 77 -13.74 -4.76 15.97
N ASP A 78 -14.89 -5.39 15.78
CA ASP A 78 -15.48 -5.61 14.46
C ASP A 78 -15.88 -4.27 13.82
N ASP A 79 -16.46 -3.36 14.60
CA ASP A 79 -16.76 -1.99 14.17
C ASP A 79 -15.47 -1.21 13.88
N ALA A 80 -14.46 -1.35 14.75
CA ALA A 80 -13.16 -0.72 14.57
C ALA A 80 -12.48 -1.13 13.27
N ILE A 81 -12.49 -2.43 12.95
CA ILE A 81 -11.90 -2.96 11.72
C ILE A 81 -12.70 -2.52 10.50
N ASN A 82 -14.03 -2.51 10.56
CA ASN A 82 -14.87 -2.04 9.46
C ASN A 82 -14.60 -0.57 9.13
N ASP A 83 -14.52 0.30 10.14
CA ASP A 83 -14.15 1.70 9.95
C ASP A 83 -12.75 1.88 9.37
N LEU A 84 -11.79 1.07 9.84
CA LEU A 84 -10.43 1.05 9.32
C LEU A 84 -10.40 0.65 7.84
N LEU A 85 -11.12 -0.41 7.45
CA LEU A 85 -11.19 -0.87 6.06
C LEU A 85 -11.87 0.17 5.15
N CYS A 86 -12.91 0.86 5.66
CA CYS A 86 -13.52 2.00 4.98
C CYS A 86 -12.48 3.09 4.69
N LEU A 87 -11.71 3.52 5.70
CA LEU A 87 -10.67 4.54 5.56
C LEU A 87 -9.58 4.15 4.57
N ILE A 88 -9.20 2.88 4.54
CA ILE A 88 -8.23 2.33 3.59
C ILE A 88 -8.81 2.37 2.17
N THR A 89 -10.04 1.93 1.99
CA THR A 89 -10.73 1.93 0.69
C THR A 89 -10.83 3.36 0.13
N GLU A 90 -11.21 4.34 0.96
CA GLU A 90 -11.22 5.77 0.59
C GLU A 90 -9.82 6.26 0.17
N PHE A 91 -8.77 5.92 0.94
CA PHE A 91 -7.40 6.37 0.67
C PHE A 91 -6.91 5.88 -0.69
N PHE A 92 -7.12 4.61 -1.00
CA PHE A 92 -6.72 3.99 -2.27
C PHE A 92 -7.73 4.22 -3.40
N GLN A 93 -8.93 4.70 -3.08
CA GLN A 93 -10.08 4.72 -3.99
C GLN A 93 -10.30 3.33 -4.63
N GLY A 94 -10.21 2.30 -3.80
CA GLY A 94 -10.40 0.91 -4.17
C GLY A 94 -11.87 0.51 -4.24
N ASP A 95 -12.13 -0.71 -4.68
CA ASP A 95 -13.49 -1.28 -4.68
C ASP A 95 -13.79 -2.00 -3.37
N ARG A 96 -12.77 -2.66 -2.78
CA ARG A 96 -12.85 -3.41 -1.52
C ARG A 96 -11.55 -3.31 -0.76
N ALA A 97 -11.63 -3.33 0.57
CA ALA A 97 -10.51 -3.65 1.45
C ALA A 97 -10.89 -4.81 2.35
N TYR A 98 -9.95 -5.69 2.68
CA TYR A 98 -10.23 -6.94 3.37
C TYR A 98 -9.07 -7.39 4.24
N ILE A 99 -9.41 -8.26 5.24
CA ILE A 99 -8.43 -8.96 6.06
C ILE A 99 -8.72 -10.46 5.97
N PHE A 100 -7.73 -11.21 5.53
CA PHE A 100 -7.74 -12.67 5.53
C PHE A 100 -6.95 -13.22 6.71
N GLN A 101 -7.41 -14.34 7.24
CA GLN A 101 -6.68 -15.16 8.20
C GLN A 101 -6.28 -16.49 7.56
N ILE A 102 -5.10 -17.00 7.93
CA ILE A 102 -4.57 -18.28 7.48
C ILE A 102 -4.70 -19.29 8.62
N ASP A 103 -5.24 -20.46 8.30
CA ASP A 103 -5.26 -21.65 9.14
C ASP A 103 -4.34 -22.72 8.54
N TYR A 104 -3.15 -22.84 9.11
CA TYR A 104 -2.16 -23.83 8.66
C TYR A 104 -2.52 -25.28 9.04
N GLU A 105 -3.35 -25.50 10.08
CA GLU A 105 -3.79 -26.84 10.47
C GLU A 105 -4.78 -27.39 9.44
N GLN A 106 -5.68 -26.52 8.94
CA GLN A 106 -6.65 -26.89 7.91
C GLN A 106 -6.13 -26.64 6.49
N ASN A 107 -4.94 -26.04 6.35
CA ASN A 107 -4.37 -25.62 5.06
C ASN A 107 -5.29 -24.71 4.24
N THR A 108 -5.95 -23.73 4.92
CA THR A 108 -6.92 -22.81 4.32
C THR A 108 -6.68 -21.36 4.71
N THR A 109 -7.32 -20.47 3.97
CA THR A 109 -7.45 -19.05 4.32
C THR A 109 -8.90 -18.62 4.18
N SER A 110 -9.33 -17.68 5.03
CA SER A 110 -10.70 -17.17 5.04
C SER A 110 -10.70 -15.64 5.17
N ASN A 111 -11.60 -15.00 4.42
CA ASN A 111 -11.87 -13.58 4.54
C ASN A 111 -12.65 -13.30 5.84
N LEU A 112 -11.99 -12.69 6.82
CA LEU A 112 -12.61 -12.39 8.13
C LEU A 112 -13.38 -11.08 8.14
N PHE A 113 -12.83 -10.06 7.45
CA PHE A 113 -13.39 -8.73 7.41
C PHE A 113 -13.30 -8.17 6.00
N GLU A 114 -14.35 -7.52 5.55
CA GLU A 114 -14.40 -6.90 4.24
C GLU A 114 -15.25 -5.63 4.28
N TYR A 115 -14.69 -4.55 3.79
CA TYR A 115 -15.45 -3.36 3.44
C TYR A 115 -15.54 -3.27 1.91
N THR A 116 -16.76 -3.05 1.41
CA THR A 116 -17.04 -2.97 -0.03
C THR A 116 -17.67 -1.62 -0.35
N GLU A 117 -17.11 -0.92 -1.33
CA GLU A 117 -17.61 0.37 -1.82
C GLU A 117 -18.90 0.18 -2.62
N GLU A 118 -19.71 1.22 -2.69
CA GLU A 118 -20.97 1.18 -3.45
C GLU A 118 -20.71 0.84 -4.93
N GLY A 119 -21.39 -0.17 -5.43
CA GLY A 119 -21.25 -0.68 -6.80
C GLY A 119 -20.28 -1.85 -6.97
N ALA A 120 -19.50 -2.20 -5.95
CA ALA A 120 -18.70 -3.44 -5.94
C ALA A 120 -19.49 -4.59 -5.29
N THR A 121 -19.12 -5.83 -5.62
CA THR A 121 -19.76 -7.03 -5.08
C THR A 121 -19.00 -7.53 -3.85
N PRO A 122 -19.65 -7.73 -2.69
CA PRO A 122 -19.03 -8.38 -1.54
C PRO A 122 -18.66 -9.83 -1.85
N GLU A 123 -17.46 -10.24 -1.40
CA GLU A 123 -16.94 -11.60 -1.61
C GLU A 123 -16.65 -12.35 -0.30
N ILE A 124 -16.89 -11.73 0.85
CA ILE A 124 -16.60 -12.32 2.17
C ILE A 124 -17.20 -13.72 2.35
N ASN A 125 -18.43 -13.96 1.88
CA ASN A 125 -19.09 -15.26 2.00
C ASN A 125 -18.56 -16.29 0.99
N ASN A 126 -17.98 -15.86 -0.13
CA ASN A 126 -17.45 -16.72 -1.18
C ASN A 126 -16.00 -17.14 -0.93
N LEU A 127 -15.30 -16.41 -0.07
CA LEU A 127 -13.88 -16.58 0.20
C LEU A 127 -13.63 -17.16 1.61
N GLN A 128 -14.36 -18.22 1.93
CA GLN A 128 -14.21 -18.97 3.18
C GLN A 128 -13.55 -20.32 2.91
N ASN A 129 -12.57 -20.68 3.74
CA ASN A 129 -11.83 -21.96 3.65
C ASN A 129 -11.18 -22.21 2.28
N VAL A 130 -10.66 -21.17 1.65
CA VAL A 130 -9.92 -21.26 0.38
C VAL A 130 -8.60 -21.99 0.62
N SER A 131 -8.27 -22.99 -0.21
CA SER A 131 -7.00 -23.72 -0.09
C SER A 131 -5.79 -22.79 -0.20
N LEU A 132 -4.78 -22.98 0.67
CA LEU A 132 -3.53 -22.22 0.59
C LEU A 132 -2.78 -22.45 -0.71
N GLU A 133 -2.99 -23.56 -1.40
CA GLU A 133 -2.42 -23.82 -2.72
C GLU A 133 -2.86 -22.74 -3.74
N THR A 134 -4.11 -22.26 -3.64
CA THR A 134 -4.65 -21.22 -4.51
C THR A 134 -3.91 -19.90 -4.37
N ILE A 135 -3.44 -19.59 -3.17
CA ILE A 135 -2.73 -18.34 -2.85
C ILE A 135 -1.23 -18.55 -2.61
N GLN A 136 -0.68 -19.72 -2.95
CA GLN A 136 0.75 -20.01 -2.72
C GLN A 136 1.67 -18.97 -3.38
N TYR A 137 1.33 -18.52 -4.56
CA TYR A 137 2.05 -17.44 -5.25
C TYR A 137 2.09 -16.14 -4.44
N TRP A 138 1.00 -15.79 -3.74
CA TRP A 138 0.96 -14.60 -2.85
C TRP A 138 1.89 -14.78 -1.67
N LEU A 139 1.83 -15.95 -1.02
CA LEU A 139 2.68 -16.27 0.14
C LEU A 139 4.16 -16.20 -0.21
N ASP A 140 4.53 -16.67 -1.39
CA ASP A 140 5.91 -16.60 -1.86
C ASP A 140 6.35 -15.15 -2.14
N ARG A 141 5.46 -14.32 -2.71
CA ARG A 141 5.73 -12.89 -2.91
C ARG A 141 5.83 -12.13 -1.59
N PHE A 142 4.99 -12.42 -0.63
CA PHE A 142 5.09 -11.83 0.71
C PHE A 142 6.44 -12.11 1.38
N LYS A 143 6.99 -13.32 1.23
CA LYS A 143 8.30 -13.68 1.78
C LYS A 143 9.47 -12.94 1.12
N VAL A 144 9.36 -12.67 -0.18
CA VAL A 144 10.45 -12.05 -0.96
C VAL A 144 10.37 -10.53 -0.92
N ASP A 145 9.18 -9.98 -1.17
CA ASP A 145 8.99 -8.54 -1.39
C ASP A 145 8.33 -7.82 -0.20
N GLY A 146 7.83 -8.57 0.78
CA GLY A 146 7.04 -8.02 1.89
C GLY A 146 5.65 -7.51 1.47
N THR A 147 5.32 -7.60 0.19
CA THR A 147 4.05 -7.14 -0.38
C THR A 147 3.66 -7.99 -1.57
N PHE A 148 2.36 -8.06 -1.86
CA PHE A 148 1.85 -8.59 -3.10
C PHE A 148 1.14 -7.48 -3.86
N TYR A 149 1.63 -7.15 -5.05
CA TYR A 149 1.12 -6.06 -5.85
C TYR A 149 0.94 -6.51 -7.30
N ILE A 150 -0.24 -6.28 -7.83
CA ILE A 150 -0.59 -6.47 -9.25
C ILE A 150 -1.12 -5.14 -9.76
N LYS A 151 -0.41 -4.53 -10.68
CA LYS A 151 -0.84 -3.31 -11.37
C LYS A 151 -1.85 -3.59 -12.46
N SER A 152 -1.63 -4.68 -13.19
CA SER A 152 -2.49 -5.14 -14.28
C SER A 152 -2.55 -6.67 -14.28
N LEU A 153 -3.71 -7.23 -13.92
CA LEU A 153 -3.93 -8.68 -13.93
C LEU A 153 -3.63 -9.29 -15.29
N GLU A 154 -4.04 -8.61 -16.36
CA GLU A 154 -3.91 -9.09 -17.75
C GLU A 154 -2.47 -9.16 -18.24
N GLU A 155 -1.57 -8.32 -17.67
CA GLU A 155 -0.18 -8.17 -18.13
C GLU A 155 0.81 -8.91 -17.24
N GLU A 156 0.52 -9.04 -15.93
CA GLU A 156 1.50 -9.49 -14.94
C GLU A 156 1.26 -10.90 -14.43
N VAL A 157 0.05 -11.45 -14.62
CA VAL A 157 -0.31 -12.77 -14.08
C VAL A 157 -0.55 -13.77 -15.20
N ASP A 158 0.01 -14.98 -15.08
CA ASP A 158 -0.24 -16.07 -16.04
C ASP A 158 -1.74 -16.40 -16.09
N LYS A 159 -2.32 -16.27 -17.27
CA LYS A 159 -3.76 -16.51 -17.54
C LYS A 159 -4.21 -17.94 -17.27
N ASN A 160 -3.28 -18.88 -17.21
CA ASN A 160 -3.57 -20.27 -16.90
C ASN A 160 -3.48 -20.57 -15.37
N SER A 161 -3.02 -19.62 -14.57
CA SER A 161 -2.86 -19.81 -13.13
C SER A 161 -4.20 -19.77 -12.38
N GLU A 162 -4.27 -20.44 -11.23
CA GLU A 162 -5.41 -20.37 -10.32
C GLU A 162 -5.60 -18.95 -9.78
N THR A 163 -4.52 -18.23 -9.49
CA THR A 163 -4.55 -16.83 -9.06
C THR A 163 -5.27 -15.96 -10.11
N TYR A 164 -4.94 -16.10 -11.40
CA TYR A 164 -5.62 -15.34 -12.45
C TYR A 164 -7.11 -15.62 -12.49
N ARG A 165 -7.50 -16.92 -12.46
CA ARG A 165 -8.91 -17.34 -12.50
C ARG A 165 -9.68 -16.78 -11.31
N LEU A 166 -9.13 -16.90 -10.09
CA LEU A 166 -9.74 -16.41 -8.86
C LEU A 166 -9.99 -14.89 -8.93
N LEU A 167 -8.97 -14.12 -9.30
CA LEU A 167 -9.07 -12.66 -9.37
C LEU A 167 -10.00 -12.20 -10.48
N LYS A 168 -9.98 -12.88 -11.63
CA LYS A 168 -10.84 -12.56 -12.77
C LYS A 168 -12.32 -12.77 -12.47
N LEU A 169 -12.66 -13.84 -11.75
CA LEU A 169 -14.05 -14.13 -11.32
C LEU A 169 -14.62 -13.03 -10.42
N GLN A 170 -13.78 -12.37 -9.64
CA GLN A 170 -14.14 -11.29 -8.73
C GLN A 170 -14.06 -9.89 -9.38
N ASN A 171 -13.85 -9.80 -10.70
CA ASN A 171 -13.65 -8.55 -11.44
C ASN A 171 -12.45 -7.73 -10.94
N ILE A 172 -11.43 -8.37 -10.37
CA ILE A 172 -10.21 -7.71 -9.93
C ILE A 172 -9.29 -7.54 -11.14
N THR A 173 -8.85 -6.31 -11.37
CA THR A 173 -7.91 -5.94 -12.44
C THR A 173 -6.54 -5.54 -11.89
N SER A 174 -6.51 -5.07 -10.66
CA SER A 174 -5.33 -4.68 -9.91
C SER A 174 -5.56 -4.91 -8.42
N LEU A 175 -4.50 -5.12 -7.66
CA LEU A 175 -4.61 -5.22 -6.20
C LEU A 175 -3.27 -4.90 -5.52
N ILE A 176 -3.36 -4.55 -4.25
CA ILE A 176 -2.23 -4.44 -3.36
C ILE A 176 -2.56 -5.16 -2.04
N ALA A 177 -1.65 -5.99 -1.55
CA ALA A 177 -1.81 -6.66 -0.26
C ALA A 177 -0.49 -6.70 0.51
N VAL A 178 -0.59 -6.74 1.83
CA VAL A 178 0.55 -6.86 2.76
C VAL A 178 0.25 -7.95 3.78
N PRO A 179 1.27 -8.74 4.20
CA PRO A 179 1.08 -9.83 5.14
C PRO A 179 0.88 -9.32 6.57
N LEU A 180 0.04 -10.02 7.34
CA LEU A 180 0.05 -10.00 8.79
C LEU A 180 1.08 -11.03 9.25
N ILE A 181 2.06 -10.60 10.03
CA ILE A 181 3.17 -11.47 10.46
C ILE A 181 3.22 -11.49 11.99
N GLU A 182 3.20 -12.70 12.57
CA GLU A 182 3.40 -12.94 14.00
C GLU A 182 4.50 -13.99 14.18
N ASN A 183 5.49 -13.68 15.02
CA ASN A 183 6.62 -14.58 15.27
C ASN A 183 7.26 -15.14 13.97
N GLU A 184 7.47 -14.27 12.99
CA GLU A 184 8.03 -14.60 11.66
C GLU A 184 7.13 -15.50 10.77
N ILE A 185 5.89 -15.77 11.21
CA ILE A 185 4.90 -16.57 10.46
C ILE A 185 3.86 -15.61 9.87
N ILE A 186 3.49 -15.84 8.61
CA ILE A 186 2.39 -15.10 7.96
C ILE A 186 1.08 -15.69 8.48
N THR A 187 0.34 -14.94 9.31
CA THR A 187 -0.93 -15.37 9.90
C THR A 187 -2.15 -14.89 9.12
N GLY A 188 -1.93 -14.03 8.15
CA GLY A 188 -2.98 -13.47 7.32
C GLY A 188 -2.45 -12.40 6.37
N PHE A 189 -3.33 -11.64 5.79
CA PHE A 189 -2.97 -10.47 4.97
C PHE A 189 -4.12 -9.46 4.90
N LEU A 190 -3.74 -8.20 4.69
CA LEU A 190 -4.65 -7.09 4.44
C LEU A 190 -4.46 -6.65 3.00
N GLY A 191 -5.54 -6.50 2.25
CA GLY A 191 -5.49 -6.12 0.85
C GLY A 191 -6.52 -5.09 0.45
N VAL A 192 -6.29 -4.50 -0.75
CA VAL A 192 -7.20 -3.58 -1.43
C VAL A 192 -7.31 -3.99 -2.89
N ASP A 193 -8.54 -4.18 -3.36
CA ASP A 193 -8.84 -4.49 -4.76
C ASP A 193 -9.10 -3.22 -5.57
N ASN A 194 -8.64 -3.25 -6.81
CA ASN A 194 -8.83 -2.20 -7.80
C ASN A 194 -8.49 -0.79 -7.29
N PRO A 195 -7.31 -0.58 -6.65
CA PRO A 195 -6.90 0.74 -6.22
C PRO A 195 -6.75 1.66 -7.44
N ARG A 196 -7.46 2.81 -7.46
CA ARG A 196 -7.38 3.81 -8.54
C ARG A 196 -6.32 4.87 -8.29
N ARG A 197 -5.89 4.98 -7.02
CA ARG A 197 -4.83 5.91 -6.60
C ARG A 197 -3.87 5.23 -5.65
N ARG A 198 -2.64 5.75 -5.55
CA ARG A 198 -1.62 5.36 -4.56
C ARG A 198 -1.31 3.86 -4.54
N TYR A 199 -1.53 3.21 -5.63
CA TYR A 199 -1.38 1.77 -5.80
C TYR A 199 0.04 1.24 -5.49
N ASP A 200 1.04 2.12 -5.41
CA ASP A 200 2.43 1.82 -5.04
C ASP A 200 2.74 2.15 -3.56
N ASN A 201 1.76 2.67 -2.80
CA ASN A 201 1.95 3.06 -1.41
C ASN A 201 1.64 1.92 -0.43
N SER A 202 2.48 0.88 -0.42
CA SER A 202 2.35 -0.22 0.54
C SER A 202 2.68 0.21 1.98
N SER A 203 3.37 1.33 2.19
CA SER A 203 3.83 1.76 3.50
C SER A 203 2.68 2.06 4.48
N LEU A 204 1.56 2.64 4.00
CA LEU A 204 0.37 2.82 4.82
C LEU A 204 -0.19 1.48 5.27
N LEU A 205 -0.39 0.53 4.34
CA LEU A 205 -0.92 -0.80 4.66
C LEU A 205 -0.02 -1.53 5.65
N SER A 206 1.30 -1.51 5.43
CA SER A 206 2.28 -2.15 6.33
C SER A 206 2.25 -1.54 7.74
N SER A 207 2.04 -0.22 7.85
CA SER A 207 1.89 0.44 9.15
C SER A 207 0.58 0.06 9.83
N VAL A 208 -0.52 0.01 9.08
CA VAL A 208 -1.85 -0.36 9.59
C VAL A 208 -1.88 -1.80 10.06
N VAL A 209 -1.26 -2.73 9.33
CA VAL A 209 -1.19 -4.15 9.67
C VAL A 209 -0.62 -4.37 11.08
N PHE A 210 0.41 -3.63 11.46
CA PHE A 210 0.95 -3.71 12.82
C PHE A 210 -0.11 -3.44 13.89
N PHE A 211 -0.89 -2.37 13.73
CA PHE A 211 -1.95 -2.01 14.69
C PHE A 211 -3.14 -2.97 14.65
N VAL A 212 -3.47 -3.50 13.47
CA VAL A 212 -4.51 -4.54 13.31
C VAL A 212 -4.11 -5.80 14.05
N SER A 213 -2.89 -6.32 13.82
CA SER A 213 -2.39 -7.51 14.51
C SER A 213 -2.39 -7.34 16.03
N GLU A 214 -1.92 -6.19 16.53
CA GLU A 214 -1.92 -5.88 17.95
C GLU A 214 -3.34 -5.85 18.55
N SER A 215 -4.30 -5.25 17.82
CA SER A 215 -5.70 -5.18 18.26
C SER A 215 -6.38 -6.55 18.26
N MET A 216 -6.14 -7.37 17.25
CA MET A 216 -6.66 -8.75 17.17
C MET A 216 -6.09 -9.61 18.30
N ASN A 217 -4.79 -9.51 18.56
CA ASN A 217 -4.13 -10.22 19.66
C ASN A 217 -4.70 -9.81 21.01
N ARG A 218 -4.92 -8.52 21.24
CA ARG A 218 -5.54 -8.03 22.48
C ARG A 218 -6.93 -8.61 22.66
N LYS A 219 -7.79 -8.60 21.64
CA LYS A 219 -9.13 -9.21 21.69
C LYS A 219 -9.05 -10.70 22.04
N GLN A 220 -8.15 -11.44 21.41
CA GLN A 220 -7.98 -12.86 21.68
C GLN A 220 -7.55 -13.12 23.13
N GLN A 221 -6.64 -12.30 23.67
CA GLN A 221 -6.21 -12.39 25.06
C GLN A 221 -7.37 -12.06 26.02
N GLU A 222 -8.15 -11.01 25.74
CA GLU A 222 -9.32 -10.65 26.54
C GLU A 222 -10.38 -11.76 26.55
N GLN A 223 -10.63 -12.39 25.40
CA GLN A 223 -11.55 -13.53 25.28
C GLN A 223 -11.04 -14.75 26.09
N LYS A 224 -9.73 -15.05 26.01
CA LYS A 224 -9.12 -16.11 26.83
C LYS A 224 -9.24 -15.83 28.32
N LEU A 225 -8.96 -14.58 28.74
CA LEU A 225 -9.10 -14.17 30.13
C LEU A 225 -10.56 -14.26 30.62
N LYS A 226 -11.54 -13.83 29.81
CA LYS A 226 -12.96 -14.00 30.10
C LYS A 226 -13.32 -15.48 30.23
N ALA A 227 -12.94 -16.33 29.28
CA ALA A 227 -13.20 -17.76 29.33
C ALA A 227 -12.60 -18.39 30.61
N MET A 228 -11.37 -18.03 30.97
CA MET A 228 -10.73 -18.51 32.22
C MET A 228 -11.43 -17.97 33.47
N SER A 229 -12.01 -16.78 33.42
CA SER A 229 -12.75 -16.20 34.56
C SER A 229 -14.12 -16.84 34.80
N TYR A 230 -14.77 -17.36 33.74
CA TYR A 230 -16.13 -17.91 33.79
C TYR A 230 -16.17 -19.45 33.83
N LEU A 231 -15.10 -20.12 33.43
CA LEU A 231 -15.01 -21.58 33.45
C LEU A 231 -14.13 -22.06 34.59
N ASP A 232 -14.56 -23.16 35.24
CA ASP A 232 -13.72 -23.88 36.18
C ASP A 232 -12.61 -24.61 35.42
N SER A 233 -11.37 -24.45 35.85
CA SER A 233 -10.18 -24.93 35.13
C SER A 233 -10.07 -26.45 35.06
N MET A 234 -10.79 -27.19 35.93
CA MET A 234 -10.76 -28.67 35.99
C MET A 234 -11.94 -29.31 35.28
N THR A 235 -13.11 -28.72 35.42
CA THR A 235 -14.35 -29.30 34.90
C THR A 235 -14.86 -28.68 33.60
N HIS A 236 -14.32 -27.54 33.17
CA HIS A 236 -14.78 -26.75 32.05
C HIS A 236 -16.27 -26.36 32.09
N ILE A 237 -16.89 -26.42 33.31
CA ILE A 237 -18.25 -25.95 33.55
C ILE A 237 -18.20 -24.49 34.04
N PHE A 238 -19.28 -23.75 33.84
CA PHE A 238 -19.41 -22.42 34.39
C PHE A 238 -19.12 -22.40 35.89
N ASN A 239 -18.20 -21.52 36.29
CA ASN A 239 -17.88 -21.33 37.69
C ASN A 239 -18.89 -20.39 38.39
N ARG A 240 -18.72 -20.17 39.68
CA ARG A 240 -19.60 -19.30 40.49
C ARG A 240 -19.71 -17.86 39.92
N ASN A 241 -18.67 -17.35 39.29
CA ASN A 241 -18.68 -16.00 38.76
C ASN A 241 -19.59 -15.86 37.52
N ALA A 242 -19.74 -16.91 36.73
CA ALA A 242 -20.63 -16.95 35.56
C ALA A 242 -22.13 -17.03 35.95
N LEU A 243 -22.46 -17.27 37.23
CA LEU A 243 -23.84 -17.38 37.73
C LEU A 243 -24.35 -16.05 38.35
N ILE A 244 -23.53 -15.01 38.41
CA ILE A 244 -23.82 -13.74 39.10
C ILE A 244 -24.16 -12.61 38.12
N GLU A 245 -23.94 -12.78 36.81
CA GLU A 245 -24.43 -11.93 35.74
C GLU A 245 -25.74 -12.51 35.14
#